data_1f320d836199cfdc7878af02c3550f15
#
_entry.id   1f320d836199cfdc7878af02c3550f15
#
_cell.length_a   1.000
_cell.length_b   1.000
_cell.length_c   1.000
_cell.angle_alpha   90.00
_cell.angle_beta   90.00
_cell.angle_gamma   90.00
#
_symmetry.space_group_name_H-M   'P 1'
#
loop_
_entity.id
_entity.type
_entity.pdbx_description
1 polymer ?
#
loop_
_entity_poly.entity_id
_entity_poly.type
_entity_poly.pdbx_seq_one_letter_code
_entity_poly.pdbx_strand_id
1 'polypeptide(L)'
;MSKDTAVPAALDPVERRIVLATQGGLPIVAEPWQSVAAEVGIPLEDLLERLRAMLARGVIRRIGAVPNHYAIGYTANGMSVWDIADEHVDAVGEFVGTLDRVTHCYRRPRHLPDWRYNLFAMVHGQDRDEVRTQIDTIAAAITQRFGDVCRARDVLFSSAILKKTGLRIGQ
;
A
#
# COMPACT_ATOMS: atom_id res chain seq x y z
N MET A 1 16.26 -16.54 -3.05
CA MET A 1 15.35 -17.31 -2.18
C MET A 1 14.01 -17.39 -2.89
N SER A 2 13.64 -18.57 -3.35
CA SER A 2 12.36 -18.84 -4.03
C SER A 2 11.24 -18.62 -3.02
N LYS A 3 10.38 -17.60 -3.23
CA LYS A 3 9.14 -17.50 -2.47
C LYS A 3 8.25 -18.66 -2.94
N ASP A 4 8.13 -19.66 -2.09
CA ASP A 4 7.12 -20.69 -2.20
C ASP A 4 5.75 -19.99 -2.30
N THR A 5 5.24 -19.85 -3.51
CA THR A 5 3.88 -19.36 -3.75
C THR A 5 2.93 -20.49 -3.39
N ALA A 6 2.67 -20.66 -2.09
CA ALA A 6 1.55 -21.48 -1.66
C ALA A 6 0.31 -20.99 -2.40
N VAL A 7 -0.34 -21.86 -3.17
CA VAL A 7 -1.62 -21.58 -3.82
C VAL A 7 -2.58 -21.12 -2.72
N PRO A 8 -3.17 -19.91 -2.81
CA PRO A 8 -4.08 -19.43 -1.78
C PRO A 8 -5.19 -20.45 -1.60
N ALA A 9 -5.41 -20.94 -0.37
CA ALA A 9 -6.51 -21.83 -0.07
C ALA A 9 -7.81 -21.13 -0.51
N ALA A 10 -8.59 -21.82 -1.36
CA ALA A 10 -9.86 -21.27 -1.83
C ALA A 10 -10.73 -20.91 -0.63
N LEU A 11 -11.41 -19.74 -0.70
CA LEU A 11 -12.37 -19.33 0.31
C LEU A 11 -13.54 -20.34 0.35
N ASP A 12 -13.92 -20.78 1.54
CA ASP A 12 -15.16 -21.51 1.69
C ASP A 12 -16.37 -20.55 1.47
N PRO A 13 -17.60 -21.08 1.29
CA PRO A 13 -18.76 -20.23 1.03
C PRO A 13 -19.06 -19.22 2.15
N VAL A 14 -18.76 -19.54 3.41
CA VAL A 14 -18.96 -18.63 4.55
C VAL A 14 -17.88 -17.55 4.55
N GLU A 15 -16.64 -17.93 4.37
CA GLU A 15 -15.52 -16.99 4.26
C GLU A 15 -15.74 -15.99 3.10
N ARG A 16 -16.25 -16.49 1.96
CA ARG A 16 -16.61 -15.63 0.84
C ARG A 16 -17.66 -14.59 1.22
N ARG A 17 -18.72 -14.99 1.97
CA ARG A 17 -19.74 -14.04 2.47
C ARG A 17 -19.13 -13.03 3.43
N ILE A 18 -18.23 -13.46 4.33
CA ILE A 18 -17.50 -12.55 5.24
C ILE A 18 -16.73 -11.49 4.44
N VAL A 19 -15.99 -11.89 3.42
CA VAL A 19 -15.25 -10.94 2.56
C VAL A 19 -16.19 -9.98 1.85
N LEU A 20 -17.31 -10.48 1.28
CA LEU A 20 -18.32 -9.65 0.62
C LEU A 20 -18.92 -8.60 1.56
N ALA A 21 -19.27 -9.00 2.78
CA ALA A 21 -19.84 -8.12 3.80
C ALA A 21 -18.85 -7.06 4.33
N THR A 22 -17.53 -7.36 4.28
CA THR A 22 -16.51 -6.50 4.89
C THR A 22 -15.61 -5.76 3.89
N GLN A 23 -15.62 -6.12 2.61
CA GLN A 23 -14.75 -5.49 1.60
C GLN A 23 -15.06 -4.00 1.36
N GLY A 24 -16.22 -3.52 1.76
CA GLY A 24 -16.61 -2.11 1.73
C GLY A 24 -16.16 -1.32 2.97
N GLY A 25 -15.62 -2.00 3.97
CA GLY A 25 -15.35 -1.50 5.32
C GLY A 25 -16.38 -2.03 6.33
N LEU A 26 -16.08 -1.90 7.61
CA LEU A 26 -17.02 -2.23 8.67
C LEU A 26 -18.10 -1.15 8.79
N PRO A 27 -19.34 -1.50 9.17
CA PRO A 27 -20.37 -0.52 9.46
C PRO A 27 -19.97 0.34 10.67
N ILE A 28 -20.25 1.66 10.59
CA ILE A 28 -19.94 2.60 11.69
C ILE A 28 -21.11 2.56 12.70
N VAL A 29 -21.12 1.55 13.53
CA VAL A 29 -22.11 1.29 14.59
C VAL A 29 -21.40 0.85 15.86
N ALA A 30 -22.11 0.81 17.01
CA ALA A 30 -21.53 0.43 18.29
C ALA A 30 -20.92 -1.00 18.27
N GLU A 31 -21.62 -1.93 17.61
CA GLU A 31 -21.26 -3.35 17.56
C GLU A 31 -21.06 -3.82 16.11
N PRO A 32 -19.97 -3.37 15.42
CA PRO A 32 -19.80 -3.62 13.99
C PRO A 32 -19.66 -5.10 13.64
N TRP A 33 -18.99 -5.88 14.48
CA TRP A 33 -18.80 -7.30 14.23
C TRP A 33 -20.08 -8.11 14.42
N GLN A 34 -20.95 -7.73 15.36
CA GLN A 34 -22.28 -8.33 15.51
C GLN A 34 -23.16 -8.05 14.29
N SER A 35 -23.08 -6.82 13.77
CA SER A 35 -23.79 -6.44 12.55
C SER A 35 -23.35 -7.29 11.35
N VAL A 36 -22.03 -7.48 11.17
CA VAL A 36 -21.48 -8.33 10.11
C VAL A 36 -21.87 -9.81 10.32
N ALA A 37 -21.83 -10.32 11.55
CA ALA A 37 -22.22 -11.70 11.85
C ALA A 37 -23.70 -11.95 11.50
N ALA A 38 -24.57 -11.00 11.84
CA ALA A 38 -25.99 -11.06 11.48
C ALA A 38 -26.20 -11.03 9.95
N GLU A 39 -25.49 -10.18 9.22
CA GLU A 39 -25.55 -10.10 7.75
C GLU A 39 -25.08 -11.41 7.09
N VAL A 40 -24.01 -12.00 7.60
CA VAL A 40 -23.46 -13.28 7.09
C VAL A 40 -24.32 -14.47 7.52
N GLY A 41 -25.12 -14.34 8.58
CA GLY A 41 -25.98 -15.40 9.12
C GLY A 41 -25.22 -16.46 9.93
N ILE A 42 -24.23 -16.03 10.75
CA ILE A 42 -23.44 -16.90 11.64
C ILE A 42 -23.30 -16.26 13.04
N PRO A 43 -23.00 -17.05 14.09
CA PRO A 43 -22.68 -16.52 15.41
C PRO A 43 -21.44 -15.61 15.38
N LEU A 44 -21.40 -14.59 16.25
CA LEU A 44 -20.25 -13.68 16.36
C LEU A 44 -18.94 -14.42 16.64
N GLU A 45 -18.98 -15.42 17.51
CA GLU A 45 -17.79 -16.20 17.86
C GLU A 45 -17.21 -16.94 16.66
N ASP A 46 -18.06 -17.55 15.83
CA ASP A 46 -17.67 -18.22 14.58
C ASP A 46 -17.09 -17.21 13.57
N LEU A 47 -17.70 -16.01 13.43
CA LEU A 47 -17.15 -14.93 12.61
C LEU A 47 -15.71 -14.56 13.04
N LEU A 48 -15.51 -14.33 14.34
CA LEU A 48 -14.21 -13.90 14.87
C LEU A 48 -13.14 -15.00 14.74
N GLU A 49 -13.52 -16.26 14.95
CA GLU A 49 -12.61 -17.40 14.76
C GLU A 49 -12.18 -17.53 13.29
N ARG A 50 -13.13 -17.44 12.36
CA ARG A 50 -12.85 -17.46 10.92
C ARG A 50 -11.95 -16.30 10.47
N LEU A 51 -12.19 -15.08 10.96
CA LEU A 51 -11.34 -13.93 10.67
C LEU A 51 -9.90 -14.15 11.16
N ARG A 52 -9.71 -14.72 12.37
CA ARG A 52 -8.36 -15.07 12.86
C ARG A 52 -7.70 -16.13 12.00
N ALA A 53 -8.44 -17.17 11.60
CA ALA A 53 -7.93 -18.20 10.70
C ALA A 53 -7.56 -17.66 9.32
N MET A 54 -8.37 -16.77 8.74
CA MET A 54 -8.09 -16.10 7.47
C MET A 54 -6.84 -15.19 7.55
N LEU A 55 -6.64 -14.49 8.67
CA LEU A 55 -5.42 -13.72 8.95
C LEU A 55 -4.20 -14.65 9.03
N ALA A 56 -4.28 -15.72 9.80
CA ALA A 56 -3.19 -16.69 9.98
C ALA A 56 -2.77 -17.36 8.66
N ARG A 57 -3.72 -17.62 7.76
CA ARG A 57 -3.45 -18.19 6.42
C ARG A 57 -3.04 -17.16 5.37
N GLY A 58 -3.01 -15.86 5.72
CA GLY A 58 -2.68 -14.78 4.80
C GLY A 58 -3.77 -14.44 3.78
N VAL A 59 -4.98 -14.99 3.90
CA VAL A 59 -6.16 -14.62 3.10
C VAL A 59 -6.56 -13.19 3.35
N ILE A 60 -6.58 -12.79 4.63
CA ILE A 60 -6.63 -11.39 5.06
C ILE A 60 -5.21 -10.98 5.43
N ARG A 61 -4.68 -9.98 4.74
CA ARG A 61 -3.33 -9.49 5.02
C ARG A 61 -3.23 -8.73 6.34
N ARG A 62 -4.24 -7.91 6.64
CA ARG A 62 -4.36 -7.14 7.88
C ARG A 62 -5.79 -6.61 8.03
N ILE A 63 -6.16 -6.33 9.28
CA ILE A 63 -7.34 -5.52 9.62
C ILE A 63 -6.80 -4.23 10.26
N GLY A 64 -7.27 -3.07 9.83
CA GLY A 64 -6.80 -1.79 10.35
C GLY A 64 -7.70 -0.64 9.94
N ALA A 65 -7.61 0.46 10.70
CA ALA A 65 -8.23 1.72 10.33
C ALA A 65 -7.47 2.38 9.17
N VAL A 66 -8.21 2.91 8.20
CA VAL A 66 -7.66 3.73 7.11
C VAL A 66 -8.19 5.15 7.26
N PRO A 67 -7.47 6.03 7.98
CA PRO A 67 -7.92 7.40 8.19
C PRO A 67 -7.94 8.16 6.87
N ASN A 68 -8.86 9.13 6.76
CA ASN A 68 -8.83 10.08 5.66
C ASN A 68 -7.69 11.08 5.90
N HIS A 69 -6.53 10.83 5.29
CA HIS A 69 -5.32 11.63 5.49
C HIS A 69 -5.51 13.11 5.08
N TYR A 70 -6.38 13.41 4.13
CA TYR A 70 -6.73 14.79 3.80
C TYR A 70 -7.43 15.49 4.96
N ALA A 71 -8.36 14.80 5.65
CA ALA A 71 -9.08 15.35 6.79
C ALA A 71 -8.18 15.58 8.02
N ILE A 72 -7.07 14.87 8.14
CA ILE A 72 -6.07 15.04 9.21
C ILE A 72 -4.86 15.88 8.78
N GLY A 73 -4.97 16.60 7.65
CA GLY A 73 -4.00 17.63 7.26
C GLY A 73 -2.92 17.19 6.27
N TYR A 74 -2.83 15.91 5.86
CA TYR A 74 -1.88 15.46 4.84
C TYR A 74 -2.49 15.65 3.45
N THR A 75 -2.36 16.88 2.91
CA THR A 75 -3.00 17.25 1.65
C THR A 75 -2.12 17.03 0.42
N ALA A 76 -0.82 16.89 0.60
CA ALA A 76 0.13 16.65 -0.49
C ALA A 76 0.55 15.17 -0.56
N ASN A 77 0.24 14.55 -1.71
CA ASN A 77 0.67 13.20 -2.04
C ASN A 77 1.64 13.28 -3.22
N GLY A 78 2.90 12.96 -2.97
CA GLY A 78 3.96 12.96 -3.98
C GLY A 78 4.41 11.55 -4.31
N MET A 79 4.23 11.14 -5.55
CA MET A 79 4.92 9.98 -6.11
C MET A 79 6.28 10.43 -6.60
N SER A 80 7.33 10.21 -5.81
CA SER A 80 8.70 10.43 -6.27
C SER A 80 9.12 9.35 -7.25
N VAL A 81 9.73 9.76 -8.35
CA VAL A 81 10.18 8.88 -9.44
C VAL A 81 11.67 9.05 -9.64
N TRP A 82 12.39 7.95 -9.79
CA TRP A 82 13.84 7.88 -9.74
C TRP A 82 14.38 7.07 -10.92
N ASP A 83 15.37 7.62 -11.59
CA ASP A 83 16.17 6.93 -12.60
C ASP A 83 17.45 6.39 -11.91
N ILE A 84 17.33 5.21 -11.34
CA ILE A 84 18.43 4.53 -10.66
C ILE A 84 19.17 3.62 -11.66
N ALA A 85 20.48 3.55 -11.58
CA ALA A 85 21.27 2.60 -12.36
C ALA A 85 20.75 1.17 -12.16
N ASP A 86 20.56 0.40 -13.24
CA ASP A 86 19.81 -0.86 -13.21
C ASP A 86 20.42 -1.91 -12.27
N GLU A 87 21.74 -1.92 -12.16
CA GLU A 87 22.48 -2.79 -11.25
C GLU A 87 22.27 -2.48 -9.77
N HIS A 88 21.78 -1.27 -9.44
CA HIS A 88 21.56 -0.82 -8.07
C HIS A 88 20.09 -0.70 -7.67
N VAL A 89 19.14 -0.78 -8.63
CA VAL A 89 17.73 -0.45 -8.40
C VAL A 89 17.07 -1.31 -7.30
N ASP A 90 17.42 -2.58 -7.19
CA ASP A 90 16.83 -3.49 -6.19
C ASP A 90 17.35 -3.13 -4.79
N ALA A 91 18.66 -2.96 -4.62
CA ALA A 91 19.25 -2.60 -3.34
C ALA A 91 18.81 -1.20 -2.86
N VAL A 92 18.72 -0.24 -3.79
CA VAL A 92 18.18 1.10 -3.49
C VAL A 92 16.70 1.02 -3.13
N GLY A 93 15.91 0.23 -3.86
CA GLY A 93 14.49 0.05 -3.59
C GLY A 93 14.21 -0.59 -2.23
N GLU A 94 14.96 -1.62 -1.85
CA GLU A 94 14.89 -2.23 -0.52
C GLU A 94 15.22 -1.19 0.58
N PHE A 95 16.29 -0.42 0.40
CA PHE A 95 16.66 0.63 1.36
C PHE A 95 15.59 1.72 1.46
N VAL A 96 15.15 2.28 0.34
CA VAL A 96 14.11 3.35 0.33
C VAL A 96 12.83 2.86 0.95
N GLY A 97 12.46 1.58 0.73
CA GLY A 97 11.29 0.95 1.34
C GLY A 97 11.35 0.82 2.86
N THR A 98 12.52 0.95 3.50
CA THR A 98 12.68 0.96 4.96
C THR A 98 12.56 2.34 5.61
N LEU A 99 12.51 3.40 4.82
CA LEU A 99 12.46 4.77 5.35
C LEU A 99 11.06 5.09 5.86
N ASP A 100 10.95 5.59 7.08
CA ASP A 100 9.67 5.85 7.79
C ASP A 100 8.70 6.75 7.02
N ARG A 101 9.23 7.66 6.18
CA ARG A 101 8.41 8.60 5.40
C ARG A 101 7.93 8.06 4.07
N VAL A 102 8.35 6.84 3.71
CA VAL A 102 7.96 6.16 2.48
C VAL A 102 6.87 5.14 2.78
N THR A 103 5.68 5.36 2.25
CA THR A 103 4.55 4.46 2.48
C THR A 103 4.49 3.31 1.49
N HIS A 104 4.99 3.50 0.29
CA HIS A 104 5.06 2.50 -0.77
C HIS A 104 6.30 2.71 -1.60
N CYS A 105 6.98 1.62 -1.97
CA CYS A 105 8.13 1.64 -2.86
C CYS A 105 7.98 0.54 -3.92
N TYR A 106 8.14 0.89 -5.20
CA TYR A 106 7.97 -0.03 -6.32
C TYR A 106 9.09 0.11 -7.33
N ARG A 107 9.59 -1.02 -7.83
CA ARG A 107 10.35 -1.10 -9.08
C ARG A 107 9.39 -1.33 -10.24
N ARG A 108 9.61 -0.62 -11.36
CA ARG A 108 8.89 -0.82 -12.64
C ARG A 108 9.87 -0.76 -13.80
N PRO A 109 9.60 -1.45 -14.92
CA PRO A 109 10.42 -1.32 -16.13
C PRO A 109 10.37 0.10 -16.68
N ARG A 110 11.48 0.55 -17.29
CA ARG A 110 11.53 1.77 -18.08
C ARG A 110 10.77 1.61 -19.39
N HIS A 111 10.27 2.70 -19.94
CA HIS A 111 9.70 2.78 -21.28
C HIS A 111 10.42 3.88 -22.08
N LEU A 112 11.66 3.58 -22.46
CA LEU A 112 12.49 4.53 -23.24
C LEU A 112 11.94 4.72 -24.67
N PRO A 113 12.07 5.93 -25.25
CA PRO A 113 12.70 7.14 -24.69
C PRO A 113 11.78 7.94 -23.75
N ASP A 114 10.48 7.67 -23.70
CA ASP A 114 9.47 8.55 -23.10
C ASP A 114 9.49 8.53 -21.57
N TRP A 115 9.85 7.37 -20.96
CA TRP A 115 9.82 7.20 -19.51
C TRP A 115 11.06 6.49 -18.98
N ARG A 116 11.94 7.27 -18.37
CA ARG A 116 13.25 6.81 -17.91
C ARG A 116 13.28 6.24 -16.48
N TYR A 117 12.26 6.48 -15.69
CA TYR A 117 12.25 6.14 -14.27
C TYR A 117 11.95 4.66 -14.02
N ASN A 118 12.67 4.05 -13.07
CA ASN A 118 12.54 2.63 -12.74
C ASN A 118 12.27 2.34 -11.26
N LEU A 119 12.37 3.36 -10.37
CA LEU A 119 12.00 3.26 -8.96
C LEU A 119 10.98 4.35 -8.62
N PHE A 120 9.99 3.99 -7.78
CA PHE A 120 8.86 4.83 -7.39
C PHE A 120 8.67 4.76 -5.89
N ALA A 121 8.60 5.89 -5.20
CA ALA A 121 8.36 5.94 -3.77
C ALA A 121 7.29 6.99 -3.43
N MET A 122 6.24 6.57 -2.71
CA MET A 122 5.15 7.44 -2.28
C MET A 122 5.51 8.12 -0.97
N VAL A 123 5.41 9.44 -0.97
CA VAL A 123 5.66 10.32 0.17
C VAL A 123 4.43 11.19 0.42
N HIS A 124 4.10 11.45 1.68
CA HIS A 124 2.97 12.29 2.08
C HIS A 124 3.45 13.46 2.93
N GLY A 125 2.82 14.60 2.77
CA GLY A 125 3.11 15.80 3.56
C GLY A 125 1.88 16.70 3.71
N GLN A 126 1.97 17.69 4.56
CA GLN A 126 0.91 18.68 4.73
C GLN A 126 0.81 19.58 3.49
N ASP A 127 1.96 19.88 2.87
CA ASP A 127 2.05 20.65 1.64
C ASP A 127 3.13 20.08 0.68
N ARG A 128 3.22 20.67 -0.52
CA ARG A 128 4.17 20.24 -1.55
C ARG A 128 5.63 20.51 -1.18
N ASP A 129 5.91 21.51 -0.38
CA ASP A 129 7.28 21.89 -0.02
C ASP A 129 7.82 20.93 1.04
N GLU A 130 6.98 20.50 1.98
CA GLU A 130 7.32 19.41 2.89
C GLU A 130 7.65 18.11 2.13
N VAL A 131 6.81 17.74 1.14
CA VAL A 131 7.06 16.55 0.30
C VAL A 131 8.38 16.67 -0.45
N ARG A 132 8.70 17.84 -1.04
CA ARG A 132 9.99 18.07 -1.73
C ARG A 132 11.17 17.92 -0.77
N THR A 133 11.08 18.52 0.42
CA THR A 133 12.12 18.40 1.46
C THR A 133 12.35 16.93 1.86
N GLN A 134 11.30 16.15 2.00
CA GLN A 134 11.41 14.73 2.29
C GLN A 134 12.09 13.97 1.15
N ILE A 135 11.75 14.27 -0.11
CA ILE A 135 12.37 13.67 -1.29
C ILE A 135 13.86 14.04 -1.37
N ASP A 136 14.23 15.27 -1.05
CA ASP A 136 15.62 15.70 -0.98
C ASP A 136 16.40 14.94 0.10
N THR A 137 15.77 14.69 1.24
CA THR A 137 16.34 13.86 2.30
C THR A 137 16.56 12.41 1.84
N ILE A 138 15.59 11.83 1.13
CA ILE A 138 15.71 10.48 0.54
C ILE A 138 16.87 10.46 -0.47
N ALA A 139 16.98 11.47 -1.32
CA ALA A 139 18.09 11.56 -2.30
C ALA A 139 19.45 11.62 -1.63
N ALA A 140 19.60 12.45 -0.59
CA ALA A 140 20.84 12.53 0.19
C ALA A 140 21.18 11.18 0.83
N ALA A 141 20.21 10.47 1.39
CA ALA A 141 20.40 9.15 1.97
C ALA A 141 20.82 8.09 0.93
N ILE A 142 20.23 8.12 -0.28
CA ILE A 142 20.63 7.26 -1.40
C ILE A 142 22.09 7.55 -1.77
N THR A 143 22.46 8.82 -1.99
CA THR A 143 23.82 9.21 -2.35
C THR A 143 24.83 8.84 -1.26
N GLN A 144 24.50 9.03 0.00
CA GLN A 144 25.37 8.67 1.13
C GLN A 144 25.66 7.16 1.17
N ARG A 145 24.65 6.32 0.86
CA ARG A 145 24.76 4.87 1.00
C ARG A 145 25.31 4.17 -0.26
N PHE A 146 24.97 4.67 -1.45
CA PHE A 146 25.22 4.00 -2.73
C PHE A 146 26.07 4.83 -3.69
N GLY A 147 26.38 6.08 -3.36
CA GLY A 147 27.09 6.98 -4.26
C GLY A 147 26.17 7.59 -5.33
N ASP A 148 26.74 7.98 -6.46
CA ASP A 148 26.03 8.65 -7.57
C ASP A 148 25.33 7.64 -8.49
N VAL A 149 24.36 6.91 -7.96
CA VAL A 149 23.58 5.89 -8.68
C VAL A 149 22.26 6.44 -9.24
N CYS A 150 21.86 7.65 -8.86
CA CYS A 150 20.63 8.31 -9.28
C CYS A 150 20.91 9.32 -10.40
N ARG A 151 20.52 8.99 -11.64
CA ARG A 151 20.74 9.81 -12.83
C ARG A 151 19.76 10.98 -12.95
N ALA A 152 18.54 10.79 -12.49
CA ALA A 152 17.49 11.81 -12.48
C ALA A 152 16.38 11.44 -11.48
N ARG A 153 15.66 12.44 -11.02
CA ARG A 153 14.47 12.28 -10.17
C ARG A 153 13.45 13.35 -10.47
N ASP A 154 12.18 13.07 -10.16
CA ASP A 154 11.09 14.02 -10.24
C ASP A 154 10.02 13.65 -9.21
N VAL A 155 8.99 14.50 -9.06
CA VAL A 155 7.85 14.24 -8.19
C VAL A 155 6.54 14.54 -8.91
N LEU A 156 5.63 13.56 -8.90
CA LEU A 156 4.29 13.65 -9.46
C LEU A 156 3.30 13.86 -8.32
N PHE A 157 2.70 15.04 -8.24
CA PHE A 157 1.68 15.34 -7.24
C PHE A 157 0.29 14.96 -7.73
N SER A 158 -0.50 14.33 -6.85
CA SER A 158 -1.92 14.09 -7.12
C SER A 158 -2.67 15.41 -7.23
N SER A 159 -3.40 15.61 -8.31
CA SER A 159 -4.26 16.78 -8.55
C SER A 159 -5.75 16.48 -8.30
N ALA A 160 -6.17 15.20 -8.48
CA ALA A 160 -7.54 14.76 -8.26
C ALA A 160 -7.58 13.26 -7.93
N ILE A 161 -8.54 12.86 -7.12
CA ILE A 161 -8.84 11.45 -6.86
C ILE A 161 -9.92 11.02 -7.83
N LEU A 162 -9.56 10.19 -8.81
CA LEU A 162 -10.52 9.65 -9.78
C LEU A 162 -11.19 8.37 -9.27
N LYS A 163 -10.45 7.53 -8.52
CA LYS A 163 -10.95 6.31 -7.91
C LYS A 163 -10.06 5.92 -6.72
N LYS A 164 -10.67 5.61 -5.58
CA LYS A 164 -9.98 5.14 -4.38
C LYS A 164 -10.69 3.90 -3.82
N THR A 165 -10.57 2.79 -4.54
CA THR A 165 -11.12 1.50 -4.11
C THR A 165 -10.10 0.40 -4.35
N GLY A 166 -9.95 -0.53 -3.39
CA GLY A 166 -9.18 -1.76 -3.58
C GLY A 166 -9.85 -2.73 -4.56
N LEU A 167 -9.15 -3.82 -4.85
CA LEU A 167 -9.73 -4.95 -5.56
C LEU A 167 -10.91 -5.50 -4.74
N ARG A 168 -12.04 -5.76 -5.40
CA ARG A 168 -13.23 -6.37 -4.79
C ARG A 168 -13.53 -7.68 -5.49
N ILE A 169 -13.91 -8.70 -4.71
CA ILE A 169 -14.46 -9.92 -5.29
C ILE A 169 -15.91 -9.67 -5.74
N GLY A 170 -16.32 -10.25 -6.87
CA GLY A 170 -17.69 -10.17 -7.36
C GLY A 170 -18.68 -10.99 -6.52
N GLN A 171 -19.93 -10.63 -6.59
CA GLN A 171 -21.03 -11.39 -5.99
C GLN A 171 -21.19 -12.76 -6.65
#